data_47b89717f6a3cbceb5670dcf7a12c44f
#
_entry.id   47b89717f6a3cbceb5670dcf7a12c44f
#
_cell.length_a   1.000
_cell.length_b   1.000
_cell.length_c   1.000
_cell.angle_alpha   90.00
_cell.angle_beta   90.00
_cell.angle_gamma   90.00
#
_symmetry.space_group_name_H-M   'P 1'
#
loop_
_entity.id
_entity.type
_entity.pdbx_description
1 polymer ?
#
loop_
_entity_poly.entity_id
_entity_poly.type
_entity_poly.pdbx_seq_one_letter_code
_entity_poly.pdbx_strand_id
1 'polypeptide(L)'
;DGVIYQNVFKVYHTYQHSGNYEIMVKVYDDDDVVEEYFDINVRNLDPVILNIMMDDIVNEGDDVSFNIQYEDVPRDMDNISVRWIFPDGIQQGNFVQYKFADDGEFLISVEIKDDDGGITTEQRMVTVQNVAPVFTEFVLPSQGQQGVAMDFVISATDPGDDTITYTFDFGDGTAMLITQNGNASHKFASGDSFEIIICAIDEDGGETCRSEIIPVALLEQIEDSGLPGFGFLGVISALGAITLLRRRTH
;
A
#
# COMPACT_ATOMS: atom_id res chain seq x y z
N ASP A 1 -24.95 -44.86 6.93
CA ASP A 1 -24.00 -44.98 5.84
C ASP A 1 -24.09 -46.28 5.08
N GLY A 2 -24.94 -47.24 5.53
CA GLY A 2 -25.24 -48.50 4.86
C GLY A 2 -24.16 -49.58 4.91
N VAL A 3 -23.18 -49.47 5.78
CA VAL A 3 -22.12 -50.47 5.97
C VAL A 3 -22.68 -51.66 6.75
N ILE A 4 -22.43 -52.89 6.29
CA ILE A 4 -22.90 -54.12 6.93
C ILE A 4 -21.69 -54.97 7.37
N TYR A 5 -21.70 -55.37 8.63
CA TYR A 5 -20.76 -56.33 9.20
C TYR A 5 -21.47 -57.63 9.52
N GLN A 6 -20.90 -58.78 9.14
CA GLN A 6 -21.54 -60.08 9.34
C GLN A 6 -20.62 -61.00 10.17
N ASN A 7 -21.25 -61.83 11.01
CA ASN A 7 -20.57 -62.84 11.82
C ASN A 7 -19.47 -62.26 12.71
N VAL A 8 -19.73 -61.12 13.34
CA VAL A 8 -18.79 -60.44 14.21
C VAL A 8 -19.37 -60.25 15.61
N PHE A 9 -18.52 -60.44 16.67
CA PHE A 9 -18.89 -60.16 18.05
C PHE A 9 -18.47 -58.76 18.50
N LYS A 10 -17.58 -58.11 17.72
CA LYS A 10 -17.07 -56.77 17.97
C LYS A 10 -16.76 -56.12 16.63
N VAL A 11 -17.23 -54.91 16.46
CA VAL A 11 -17.00 -54.09 15.27
C VAL A 11 -16.53 -52.72 15.68
N TYR A 12 -15.64 -52.13 14.87
CA TYR A 12 -15.26 -50.71 14.92
C TYR A 12 -15.76 -50.09 13.65
N HIS A 13 -16.44 -48.95 13.78
CA HIS A 13 -16.92 -48.20 12.66
C HIS A 13 -16.54 -46.73 12.80
N THR A 14 -16.16 -46.10 11.72
CA THR A 14 -15.85 -44.65 11.66
C THR A 14 -16.89 -43.98 10.78
N TYR A 15 -17.65 -43.07 11.34
CA TYR A 15 -18.57 -42.24 10.60
C TYR A 15 -17.80 -41.16 9.87
N GLN A 16 -18.17 -40.90 8.62
CA GLN A 16 -17.50 -39.95 7.73
C GLN A 16 -18.05 -38.52 7.88
N HIS A 17 -19.28 -38.38 8.38
CA HIS A 17 -19.97 -37.12 8.54
C HIS A 17 -20.63 -37.04 9.91
N SER A 18 -20.87 -35.84 10.39
CA SER A 18 -21.72 -35.57 11.53
C SER A 18 -23.19 -35.96 11.24
N GLY A 19 -23.96 -36.22 12.25
CA GLY A 19 -25.39 -36.56 12.10
C GLY A 19 -25.91 -37.58 13.08
N ASN A 20 -27.19 -37.90 12.91
CA ASN A 20 -27.87 -38.96 13.68
C ASN A 20 -27.90 -40.22 12.83
N TYR A 21 -27.38 -41.28 13.39
CA TYR A 21 -27.32 -42.60 12.75
C TYR A 21 -28.05 -43.60 13.59
N GLU A 22 -28.85 -44.46 12.92
CA GLU A 22 -29.45 -45.63 13.54
C GLU A 22 -28.59 -46.87 13.20
N ILE A 23 -28.20 -47.61 14.23
CA ILE A 23 -27.49 -48.87 14.09
C ILE A 23 -28.50 -49.98 14.36
N MET A 24 -28.69 -50.91 13.41
CA MET A 24 -29.45 -52.11 13.59
C MET A 24 -28.51 -53.27 13.88
N VAL A 25 -28.75 -53.97 14.98
CA VAL A 25 -28.11 -55.25 15.29
C VAL A 25 -29.10 -56.34 15.10
N LYS A 26 -28.74 -57.27 14.22
CA LYS A 26 -29.56 -58.46 13.91
C LYS A 26 -28.85 -59.73 14.30
N VAL A 27 -29.52 -60.51 15.17
CA VAL A 27 -29.07 -61.82 15.59
C VAL A 27 -30.07 -62.85 15.11
N TYR A 28 -29.61 -63.90 14.45
CA TYR A 28 -30.45 -64.98 13.94
C TYR A 28 -29.83 -66.31 14.23
N ASP A 29 -30.68 -67.29 14.51
CA ASP A 29 -30.35 -68.70 14.53
C ASP A 29 -31.23 -69.44 13.48
N ASP A 30 -31.33 -70.78 13.54
CA ASP A 30 -32.06 -71.59 12.58
C ASP A 30 -33.56 -71.37 12.59
N ASP A 31 -34.13 -70.84 13.70
CA ASP A 31 -35.58 -70.73 13.93
C ASP A 31 -36.03 -69.27 14.14
N ASP A 32 -35.23 -68.37 14.67
CA ASP A 32 -35.64 -67.04 15.12
C ASP A 32 -34.67 -65.90 14.66
N VAL A 33 -35.25 -64.66 14.66
CA VAL A 33 -34.52 -63.42 14.35
C VAL A 33 -34.88 -62.38 15.41
N VAL A 34 -33.83 -61.76 15.99
CA VAL A 34 -33.95 -60.65 16.90
C VAL A 34 -33.27 -59.41 16.30
N GLU A 35 -33.95 -58.30 16.26
CA GLU A 35 -33.46 -57.01 15.78
C GLU A 35 -33.50 -55.98 16.92
N GLU A 36 -32.41 -55.28 17.11
CA GLU A 36 -32.29 -54.16 18.08
C GLU A 36 -31.75 -52.93 17.35
N TYR A 37 -32.25 -51.76 17.69
CA TYR A 37 -31.91 -50.49 17.10
C TYR A 37 -31.28 -49.58 18.12
N PHE A 38 -30.21 -48.88 17.73
CA PHE A 38 -29.46 -47.96 18.58
C PHE A 38 -29.21 -46.67 17.81
N ASP A 39 -29.63 -45.55 18.44
CA ASP A 39 -29.33 -44.20 17.89
C ASP A 39 -27.97 -43.73 18.36
N ILE A 40 -27.16 -43.25 17.41
CA ILE A 40 -25.87 -42.60 17.65
C ILE A 40 -25.90 -41.21 17.07
N ASN A 41 -25.58 -40.22 17.88
CA ASN A 41 -25.34 -38.85 17.43
C ASN A 41 -23.83 -38.63 17.28
N VAL A 42 -23.40 -38.45 16.05
CA VAL A 42 -22.02 -38.09 15.68
C VAL A 42 -21.97 -36.56 15.54
N ARG A 43 -21.13 -35.92 16.35
CA ARG A 43 -20.98 -34.48 16.37
C ARG A 43 -19.86 -34.06 15.43
N ASN A 44 -20.04 -32.91 14.78
CA ASN A 44 -18.97 -32.24 14.06
C ASN A 44 -17.84 -31.78 15.00
N LEU A 45 -16.63 -31.77 14.51
CA LEU A 45 -15.48 -31.11 15.12
C LEU A 45 -15.18 -29.88 14.28
N ASP A 46 -15.01 -28.74 14.94
CA ASP A 46 -14.62 -27.51 14.26
C ASP A 46 -13.20 -27.64 13.69
N PRO A 47 -12.92 -27.03 12.54
CA PRO A 47 -11.57 -27.01 11.99
C PRO A 47 -10.58 -26.30 12.91
N VAL A 48 -9.31 -26.68 12.87
CA VAL A 48 -8.26 -26.14 13.75
C VAL A 48 -7.24 -25.35 12.92
N ILE A 49 -7.00 -24.10 13.29
CA ILE A 49 -5.93 -23.28 12.73
C ILE A 49 -4.62 -23.72 13.37
N LEU A 50 -3.68 -24.18 12.54
CA LEU A 50 -2.35 -24.62 12.98
C LEU A 50 -1.34 -23.47 12.96
N ASN A 51 -1.41 -22.63 11.93
CA ASN A 51 -0.50 -21.50 11.77
C ASN A 51 -1.07 -20.44 10.84
N ILE A 52 -0.79 -19.18 11.15
CA ILE A 52 -1.03 -18.02 10.29
C ILE A 52 0.35 -17.44 9.95
N MET A 53 0.69 -17.44 8.67
CA MET A 53 1.95 -16.91 8.15
C MET A 53 1.68 -15.52 7.55
N MET A 54 2.21 -14.51 8.19
CA MET A 54 2.14 -13.10 7.80
C MET A 54 3.26 -12.34 8.50
N ASP A 55 3.59 -11.16 8.02
CA ASP A 55 4.46 -10.23 8.73
C ASP A 55 3.63 -9.37 9.70
N ASP A 56 4.12 -9.19 10.92
CA ASP A 56 3.46 -8.38 11.95
C ASP A 56 3.72 -6.88 11.76
N ILE A 57 4.80 -6.52 11.05
CA ILE A 57 5.20 -5.14 10.73
C ILE A 57 5.46 -5.06 9.23
N VAL A 58 4.76 -4.15 8.55
CA VAL A 58 4.82 -3.94 7.10
C VAL A 58 4.82 -2.45 6.81
N ASN A 59 5.10 -2.05 5.57
CA ASN A 59 4.93 -0.67 5.14
C ASN A 59 3.57 -0.52 4.43
N GLU A 60 2.99 0.66 4.49
CA GLU A 60 1.87 1.02 3.63
C GLU A 60 2.28 0.95 2.15
N GLY A 61 1.31 0.72 1.27
CA GLY A 61 1.58 0.59 -0.15
C GLY A 61 2.25 -0.71 -0.59
N ASP A 62 2.78 -1.54 0.33
CA ASP A 62 3.36 -2.84 0.00
C ASP A 62 2.30 -3.93 -0.19
N ASP A 63 2.58 -4.89 -1.08
CA ASP A 63 1.76 -6.12 -1.22
C ASP A 63 2.12 -7.11 -0.12
N VAL A 64 1.29 -7.20 0.91
CA VAL A 64 1.47 -8.10 2.06
C VAL A 64 0.79 -9.44 1.79
N SER A 65 1.51 -10.53 2.05
CA SER A 65 1.02 -11.90 1.86
C SER A 65 0.51 -12.51 3.16
N PHE A 66 -0.67 -13.10 3.10
CA PHE A 66 -1.30 -13.83 4.20
C PHE A 66 -1.53 -15.27 3.77
N ASN A 67 -1.10 -16.22 4.60
CA ASN A 67 -1.28 -17.64 4.36
C ASN A 67 -1.69 -18.34 5.65
N ILE A 68 -2.53 -19.37 5.56
CA ILE A 68 -3.03 -20.13 6.69
C ILE A 68 -2.79 -21.63 6.49
N GLN A 69 -2.42 -22.28 7.58
CA GLN A 69 -2.39 -23.74 7.70
C GLN A 69 -3.43 -24.17 8.72
N TYR A 70 -4.22 -25.15 8.35
CA TYR A 70 -5.29 -25.69 9.21
C TYR A 70 -5.42 -27.19 9.02
N GLU A 71 -6.09 -27.83 9.94
CA GLU A 71 -6.51 -29.23 9.84
C GLU A 71 -7.95 -29.41 10.26
N ASP A 72 -8.54 -30.46 9.79
CA ASP A 72 -9.86 -30.94 10.16
C ASP A 72 -9.91 -32.46 9.99
N VAL A 73 -11.05 -33.08 10.33
CA VAL A 73 -11.22 -34.51 10.03
C VAL A 73 -11.08 -34.73 8.52
N PRO A 74 -10.50 -35.88 8.08
CA PRO A 74 -10.02 -36.05 6.71
C PRO A 74 -11.06 -35.79 5.61
N ARG A 75 -12.34 -35.96 5.90
CA ARG A 75 -13.42 -35.80 4.91
C ARG A 75 -13.87 -34.35 4.77
N ASP A 76 -13.79 -33.58 5.84
CA ASP A 76 -14.22 -32.19 5.87
C ASP A 76 -13.15 -31.26 5.27
N MET A 77 -11.89 -31.75 5.17
CA MET A 77 -10.80 -31.02 4.52
C MET A 77 -11.05 -30.64 3.06
N ASP A 78 -11.89 -31.41 2.34
CA ASP A 78 -12.18 -31.15 0.93
C ASP A 78 -13.14 -29.95 0.72
N ASN A 79 -13.86 -29.53 1.78
CA ASN A 79 -14.91 -28.51 1.72
C ASN A 79 -14.70 -27.34 2.69
N ILE A 80 -13.46 -27.11 3.14
CA ILE A 80 -13.14 -25.96 3.98
C ILE A 80 -13.21 -24.67 3.18
N SER A 81 -13.88 -23.67 3.72
CA SER A 81 -13.85 -22.29 3.24
C SER A 81 -13.02 -21.40 4.17
N VAL A 82 -12.11 -20.60 3.59
CA VAL A 82 -11.28 -19.65 4.31
C VAL A 82 -11.65 -18.24 3.89
N ARG A 83 -11.88 -17.37 4.87
CA ARG A 83 -12.22 -15.95 4.70
C ARG A 83 -11.29 -15.08 5.54
N TRP A 84 -10.61 -14.15 4.89
CA TRP A 84 -9.83 -13.09 5.54
C TRP A 84 -10.66 -11.82 5.58
N ILE A 85 -10.71 -11.18 6.73
CA ILE A 85 -11.48 -9.96 6.99
C ILE A 85 -10.48 -8.85 7.25
N PHE A 86 -10.36 -7.93 6.30
CA PHE A 86 -9.54 -6.74 6.32
C PHE A 86 -10.38 -5.49 6.64
N PRO A 87 -9.78 -4.34 6.93
CA PRO A 87 -10.50 -3.11 7.28
C PRO A 87 -11.55 -2.69 6.26
N ASP A 88 -11.27 -2.86 4.97
CA ASP A 88 -12.09 -2.42 3.85
C ASP A 88 -12.81 -3.54 3.10
N GLY A 89 -12.63 -4.81 3.49
CA GLY A 89 -13.28 -5.89 2.79
C GLY A 89 -12.89 -7.31 3.21
N ILE A 90 -13.33 -8.25 2.39
CA ILE A 90 -13.16 -9.67 2.64
C ILE A 90 -12.50 -10.31 1.41
N GLN A 91 -11.48 -11.15 1.65
CA GLN A 91 -10.87 -12.00 0.65
C GLN A 91 -11.03 -13.47 1.01
N GLN A 92 -11.05 -14.36 0.01
CA GLN A 92 -11.22 -15.80 0.19
C GLN A 92 -10.02 -16.58 -0.34
N GLY A 93 -9.67 -17.65 0.37
CA GLY A 93 -8.60 -18.56 -0.01
C GLY A 93 -7.55 -18.75 1.08
N ASN A 94 -6.75 -19.81 0.94
CA ASN A 94 -5.69 -20.13 1.88
C ASN A 94 -4.52 -19.15 1.81
N PHE A 95 -4.35 -18.54 0.64
CA PHE A 95 -3.37 -17.51 0.36
C PHE A 95 -4.07 -16.30 -0.24
N VAL A 96 -3.84 -15.12 0.34
CA VAL A 96 -4.33 -13.83 -0.16
C VAL A 96 -3.22 -12.79 -0.09
N GLN A 97 -3.33 -11.75 -0.91
CA GLN A 97 -2.48 -10.57 -0.84
C GLN A 97 -3.35 -9.36 -0.54
N TYR A 98 -2.88 -8.51 0.34
CA TYR A 98 -3.58 -7.30 0.72
C TYR A 98 -2.58 -6.13 0.81
N LYS A 99 -3.03 -4.95 0.40
CA LYS A 99 -2.28 -3.70 0.45
C LYS A 99 -2.97 -2.76 1.43
N PHE A 100 -2.24 -2.33 2.44
CA PHE A 100 -2.70 -1.27 3.34
C PHE A 100 -2.46 0.07 2.66
N ALA A 101 -3.49 0.91 2.60
CA ALA A 101 -3.42 2.23 1.98
C ALA A 101 -3.01 3.33 2.98
N ASP A 102 -2.85 2.99 4.26
CA ASP A 102 -2.62 3.95 5.33
C ASP A 102 -1.82 3.29 6.45
N ASP A 103 -1.04 4.02 7.19
CA ASP A 103 -0.28 3.54 8.35
C ASP A 103 -1.19 3.29 9.56
N GLY A 104 -0.67 2.63 10.59
CA GLY A 104 -1.42 2.37 11.82
C GLY A 104 -1.44 0.91 12.28
N GLU A 105 -2.34 0.62 13.23
CA GLU A 105 -2.54 -0.73 13.76
C GLU A 105 -3.86 -1.31 13.27
N PHE A 106 -3.80 -2.43 12.55
CA PHE A 106 -4.96 -3.08 11.95
C PHE A 106 -5.17 -4.47 12.52
N LEU A 107 -6.40 -4.75 12.95
CA LEU A 107 -6.82 -6.07 13.40
C LEU A 107 -7.37 -6.86 12.21
N ILE A 108 -6.65 -7.91 11.81
CA ILE A 108 -7.04 -8.83 10.75
C ILE A 108 -7.66 -10.06 11.37
N SER A 109 -8.79 -10.52 10.82
CA SER A 109 -9.43 -11.77 11.24
C SER A 109 -9.40 -12.79 10.12
N VAL A 110 -9.15 -14.06 10.46
CA VAL A 110 -9.34 -15.16 9.54
C VAL A 110 -10.38 -16.11 10.11
N GLU A 111 -11.35 -16.48 9.29
CA GLU A 111 -12.41 -17.44 9.59
C GLU A 111 -12.26 -18.64 8.68
N ILE A 112 -12.21 -19.83 9.27
CA ILE A 112 -12.32 -21.10 8.53
C ILE A 112 -13.62 -21.78 8.90
N LYS A 113 -14.27 -22.35 7.91
CA LYS A 113 -15.57 -23.01 8.06
C LYS A 113 -15.59 -24.29 7.24
N ASP A 114 -16.04 -25.40 7.87
CA ASP A 114 -16.32 -26.65 7.22
C ASP A 114 -17.75 -26.68 6.61
N ASP A 115 -18.12 -27.79 5.97
CA ASP A 115 -19.44 -27.99 5.34
C ASP A 115 -20.51 -28.47 6.34
N ASP A 116 -20.12 -28.97 7.49
CA ASP A 116 -21.04 -29.38 8.58
C ASP A 116 -21.38 -28.23 9.54
N GLY A 117 -20.80 -27.03 9.32
CA GLY A 117 -21.13 -25.79 10.03
C GLY A 117 -20.21 -25.42 11.17
N GLY A 118 -19.11 -26.17 11.37
CA GLY A 118 -18.04 -25.81 12.31
C GLY A 118 -17.30 -24.55 11.84
N ILE A 119 -16.95 -23.67 12.79
CA ILE A 119 -16.30 -22.39 12.49
C ILE A 119 -15.20 -22.12 13.52
N THR A 120 -14.00 -21.82 13.03
CA THR A 120 -12.92 -21.32 13.86
C THR A 120 -12.45 -19.97 13.34
N THR A 121 -12.25 -19.03 14.24
CA THR A 121 -11.81 -17.67 13.93
C THR A 121 -10.58 -17.32 14.75
N GLU A 122 -9.58 -16.71 14.11
CA GLU A 122 -8.41 -16.19 14.77
C GLU A 122 -8.13 -14.73 14.31
N GLN A 123 -7.52 -13.95 15.18
CA GLN A 123 -7.22 -12.54 14.94
C GLN A 123 -5.72 -12.28 15.11
N ARG A 124 -5.18 -11.41 14.27
CA ARG A 124 -3.81 -10.92 14.32
C ARG A 124 -3.78 -9.41 14.17
N MET A 125 -2.86 -8.78 14.89
CA MET A 125 -2.55 -7.36 14.73
C MET A 125 -1.43 -7.21 13.71
N VAL A 126 -1.59 -6.26 12.78
CA VAL A 126 -0.57 -5.82 11.84
C VAL A 126 -0.28 -4.36 12.13
N THR A 127 1.00 -4.04 12.32
CA THR A 127 1.48 -2.65 12.40
C THR A 127 1.96 -2.23 11.02
N VAL A 128 1.31 -1.25 10.43
CA VAL A 128 1.67 -0.65 9.15
C VAL A 128 2.47 0.62 9.43
N GLN A 129 3.62 0.74 8.79
CA GLN A 129 4.51 1.89 8.94
C GLN A 129 4.32 2.86 7.78
N ASN A 130 4.28 4.17 8.08
CA ASN A 130 4.28 5.22 7.07
C ASN A 130 5.54 5.16 6.20
N VAL A 131 5.41 5.47 4.91
CA VAL A 131 6.48 5.58 3.92
C VAL A 131 6.43 6.94 3.25
N ALA A 132 7.43 7.77 3.52
CA ALA A 132 7.51 9.13 3.00
C ALA A 132 7.38 9.21 1.46
N PRO A 133 6.83 10.32 0.93
CA PRO A 133 6.61 10.55 -0.49
C PRO A 133 7.89 10.47 -1.34
N VAL A 134 7.76 10.09 -2.60
CA VAL A 134 8.86 9.99 -3.57
C VAL A 134 8.64 10.99 -4.70
N PHE A 135 9.64 11.85 -4.96
CA PHE A 135 9.58 12.77 -6.10
C PHE A 135 9.54 12.02 -7.44
N THR A 136 8.52 12.27 -8.23
CA THR A 136 8.34 11.77 -9.61
C THR A 136 8.74 12.81 -10.64
N GLU A 137 8.61 14.10 -10.33
CA GLU A 137 9.06 15.21 -11.16
C GLU A 137 9.74 16.28 -10.29
N PHE A 138 10.89 16.78 -10.75
CA PHE A 138 11.67 17.80 -10.03
C PHE A 138 12.33 18.72 -11.06
N VAL A 139 11.55 19.71 -11.55
CA VAL A 139 11.98 20.65 -12.59
C VAL A 139 12.21 22.01 -11.98
N LEU A 140 13.49 22.40 -11.95
CA LEU A 140 13.93 23.70 -11.46
C LEU A 140 14.60 24.50 -12.57
N PRO A 141 14.50 25.86 -12.55
CA PRO A 141 15.28 26.72 -13.42
C PRO A 141 16.79 26.56 -13.12
N SER A 142 17.62 26.42 -14.14
CA SER A 142 19.06 26.30 -13.95
C SER A 142 19.75 27.63 -13.59
N GLN A 143 19.10 28.76 -13.82
CA GLN A 143 19.55 30.11 -13.49
C GLN A 143 18.38 31.09 -13.50
N GLY A 144 18.54 32.22 -12.82
CA GLY A 144 17.57 33.28 -12.76
C GLY A 144 18.14 34.66 -13.01
N GLN A 145 17.28 35.67 -13.01
CA GLN A 145 17.62 37.08 -13.06
C GLN A 145 16.88 37.83 -11.96
N GLN A 146 17.55 38.74 -11.28
CA GLN A 146 16.99 39.59 -10.25
C GLN A 146 15.65 40.24 -10.70
N GLY A 147 14.60 40.12 -9.88
CA GLY A 147 13.28 40.71 -10.12
C GLY A 147 12.43 40.01 -11.17
N VAL A 148 12.94 38.97 -11.83
CA VAL A 148 12.18 38.15 -12.80
C VAL A 148 11.60 36.93 -12.10
N ALA A 149 10.34 36.59 -12.38
CA ALA A 149 9.71 35.41 -11.82
C ALA A 149 10.33 34.13 -12.36
N MET A 150 10.58 33.18 -11.49
CA MET A 150 11.07 31.84 -11.79
C MET A 150 10.00 30.83 -11.36
N ASP A 151 9.66 29.88 -12.22
CA ASP A 151 8.67 28.87 -11.95
C ASP A 151 9.35 27.53 -11.59
N PHE A 152 8.82 26.88 -10.57
CA PHE A 152 9.26 25.60 -10.03
C PHE A 152 8.10 24.62 -10.19
N VAL A 153 8.38 23.42 -10.73
CA VAL A 153 7.36 22.38 -10.95
C VAL A 153 7.84 21.09 -10.32
N ILE A 154 7.12 20.64 -9.32
CA ILE A 154 7.44 19.45 -8.53
C ILE A 154 6.23 18.53 -8.51
N SER A 155 6.47 17.24 -8.60
CA SER A 155 5.47 16.21 -8.33
C SER A 155 6.08 15.10 -7.49
N ALA A 156 5.26 14.53 -6.62
CA ALA A 156 5.61 13.36 -5.84
C ALA A 156 4.42 12.40 -5.80
N THR A 157 4.69 11.15 -5.47
CA THR A 157 3.67 10.13 -5.18
C THR A 157 3.96 9.54 -3.82
N ASP A 158 2.91 9.18 -3.12
CA ASP A 158 2.97 8.47 -1.87
C ASP A 158 2.58 7.00 -2.07
N PRO A 159 3.28 6.02 -1.44
CA PRO A 159 2.92 4.61 -1.51
C PRO A 159 1.60 4.26 -0.81
N GLY A 160 1.24 5.01 0.26
CA GLY A 160 -0.02 4.91 1.00
C GLY A 160 -1.19 5.64 0.37
N ASP A 161 -0.99 6.34 -0.76
CA ASP A 161 -1.98 7.24 -1.38
C ASP A 161 -2.31 8.49 -0.54
N ASP A 162 -1.40 8.91 0.34
CA ASP A 162 -1.58 10.05 1.23
C ASP A 162 -1.59 11.39 0.51
N THR A 163 -2.21 12.37 1.17
CA THR A 163 -2.24 13.75 0.68
C THR A 163 -0.89 14.43 0.87
N ILE A 164 -0.24 14.81 -0.24
CA ILE A 164 1.08 15.43 -0.22
C ILE A 164 0.97 16.96 -0.13
N THR A 165 1.72 17.55 0.80
CA THR A 165 1.96 18.98 0.93
C THR A 165 3.41 19.28 0.53
N TYR A 166 3.61 20.32 -0.31
CA TYR A 166 4.94 20.75 -0.74
C TYR A 166 5.35 22.02 -0.03
N THR A 167 6.62 22.11 0.37
CA THR A 167 7.22 23.33 0.93
C THR A 167 8.39 23.79 0.08
N PHE A 168 8.54 25.10 -0.08
CA PHE A 168 9.62 25.75 -0.83
C PHE A 168 10.29 26.80 0.06
N ASP A 169 11.52 26.56 0.44
CA ASP A 169 12.42 27.56 1.02
C ASP A 169 13.37 28.06 -0.07
N PHE A 170 13.25 29.31 -0.45
CA PHE A 170 14.04 29.90 -1.54
C PHE A 170 15.44 30.36 -1.11
N GLY A 171 15.79 30.26 0.19
CA GLY A 171 17.13 30.60 0.70
C GLY A 171 17.47 32.09 0.67
N ASP A 172 16.53 32.94 0.33
CA ASP A 172 16.71 34.42 0.24
C ASP A 172 16.17 35.20 1.45
N GLY A 173 15.71 34.46 2.47
CA GLY A 173 15.13 35.01 3.71
C GLY A 173 13.66 35.41 3.58
N THR A 174 13.01 35.13 2.46
CA THR A 174 11.54 35.22 2.36
C THR A 174 10.87 34.07 3.13
N ALA A 175 9.58 34.23 3.42
CA ALA A 175 8.85 33.16 4.09
C ALA A 175 8.73 31.93 3.18
N MET A 176 8.85 30.75 3.77
CA MET A 176 8.61 29.47 3.10
C MET A 176 7.22 29.44 2.49
N LEU A 177 7.12 29.00 1.23
CA LEU A 177 5.84 28.80 0.53
C LEU A 177 5.36 27.37 0.78
N ILE A 178 4.08 27.21 1.07
CA ILE A 178 3.42 25.90 1.25
C ILE A 178 2.31 25.78 0.22
N THR A 179 2.23 24.65 -0.50
CA THR A 179 1.26 24.38 -1.55
C THR A 179 0.93 22.89 -1.65
N GLN A 180 -0.24 22.54 -2.16
CA GLN A 180 -0.66 21.15 -2.39
C GLN A 180 -0.52 20.71 -3.86
N ASN A 181 -0.21 21.63 -4.77
CA ASN A 181 -0.13 21.31 -6.19
C ASN A 181 1.31 21.22 -6.75
N GLY A 182 2.32 21.35 -5.87
CA GLY A 182 3.73 21.25 -6.25
C GLY A 182 4.27 22.35 -7.16
N ASN A 183 3.49 23.41 -7.41
CA ASN A 183 3.90 24.54 -8.24
C ASN A 183 4.21 25.77 -7.40
N ALA A 184 5.28 26.44 -7.72
CA ALA A 184 5.69 27.69 -7.08
C ALA A 184 6.23 28.68 -8.12
N SER A 185 6.05 29.96 -7.85
CA SER A 185 6.70 31.05 -8.62
C SER A 185 7.32 32.02 -7.64
N HIS A 186 8.60 32.33 -7.84
CA HIS A 186 9.35 33.22 -6.94
C HIS A 186 10.17 34.24 -7.69
N LYS A 187 10.40 35.42 -7.05
CA LYS A 187 11.23 36.52 -7.57
C LYS A 187 12.28 36.87 -6.53
N PHE A 188 13.55 36.66 -6.87
CA PHE A 188 14.67 37.04 -6.03
C PHE A 188 14.90 38.57 -6.10
N ALA A 189 15.01 39.17 -4.94
CA ALA A 189 15.21 40.62 -4.83
C ALA A 189 16.68 41.08 -5.09
N SER A 190 17.63 40.17 -5.03
CA SER A 190 19.06 40.40 -5.28
C SER A 190 19.64 39.33 -6.21
N GLY A 191 20.77 39.67 -6.82
CA GLY A 191 21.60 38.68 -7.52
C GLY A 191 22.54 38.00 -6.53
N ASP A 192 22.52 36.68 -6.46
CA ASP A 192 23.42 35.82 -5.69
C ASP A 192 23.21 34.35 -6.13
N SER A 193 23.79 33.41 -5.38
CA SER A 193 23.47 31.98 -5.50
C SER A 193 22.64 31.55 -4.30
N PHE A 194 21.44 31.10 -4.53
CA PHE A 194 20.51 30.69 -3.49
C PHE A 194 20.38 29.18 -3.44
N GLU A 195 20.46 28.59 -2.25
CA GLU A 195 20.13 27.21 -2.03
C GLU A 195 18.62 27.10 -1.82
N ILE A 196 17.93 26.46 -2.77
CA ILE A 196 16.50 26.22 -2.71
C ILE A 196 16.29 24.85 -2.09
N ILE A 197 15.51 24.78 -1.01
CA ILE A 197 15.13 23.52 -0.37
C ILE A 197 13.66 23.28 -0.63
N ILE A 198 13.33 22.10 -1.17
CA ILE A 198 11.96 21.69 -1.49
C ILE A 198 11.69 20.35 -0.83
N CYS A 199 10.60 20.30 -0.05
CA CYS A 199 10.15 19.07 0.58
C CYS A 199 8.75 18.69 0.11
N ALA A 200 8.52 17.39 -0.02
CA ALA A 200 7.21 16.75 -0.11
C ALA A 200 6.94 16.08 1.24
N ILE A 201 5.80 16.36 1.83
CA ILE A 201 5.40 15.91 3.17
C ILE A 201 4.03 15.30 3.06
N ASP A 202 3.86 14.04 3.54
CA ASP A 202 2.56 13.37 3.62
C ASP A 202 1.74 13.87 4.82
N GLU A 203 0.53 13.32 5.02
CA GLU A 203 -0.35 13.72 6.11
C GLU A 203 0.06 13.13 7.47
N ASP A 204 0.89 12.07 7.49
CA ASP A 204 1.40 11.41 8.69
C ASP A 204 2.78 11.91 9.13
N GLY A 205 3.35 12.85 8.35
CA GLY A 205 4.58 13.58 8.66
C GLY A 205 5.85 12.95 8.12
N GLY A 206 5.75 11.97 7.22
CA GLY A 206 6.88 11.51 6.42
C GLY A 206 7.34 12.62 5.47
N GLU A 207 8.64 12.80 5.33
CA GLU A 207 9.20 13.91 4.58
C GLU A 207 10.34 13.47 3.67
N THR A 208 10.27 13.91 2.41
CA THR A 208 11.39 13.79 1.47
C THR A 208 11.76 15.17 0.96
N CYS A 209 13.03 15.56 1.14
CA CYS A 209 13.55 16.86 0.74
C CYS A 209 14.65 16.73 -0.30
N ARG A 210 14.77 17.75 -1.17
CA ARG A 210 15.89 17.99 -2.09
C ARG A 210 16.30 19.45 -2.05
N SER A 211 17.60 19.72 -2.22
CA SER A 211 18.11 21.07 -2.40
C SER A 211 18.93 21.22 -3.69
N GLU A 212 18.86 22.40 -4.27
CA GLU A 212 19.63 22.79 -5.44
C GLU A 212 20.09 24.25 -5.31
N ILE A 213 21.29 24.55 -5.79
CA ILE A 213 21.83 25.91 -5.81
C ILE A 213 21.52 26.54 -7.16
N ILE A 214 20.79 27.66 -7.14
CA ILE A 214 20.40 28.37 -8.35
C ILE A 214 21.10 29.75 -8.39
N PRO A 215 21.95 30.04 -9.39
CA PRO A 215 22.53 31.36 -9.59
C PRO A 215 21.50 32.33 -10.14
N VAL A 216 21.40 33.51 -9.52
CA VAL A 216 20.54 34.62 -9.95
C VAL A 216 21.41 35.80 -10.34
N ALA A 217 21.40 36.15 -11.62
CA ALA A 217 22.19 37.27 -12.13
C ALA A 217 21.58 38.60 -11.68
N LEU A 218 22.46 39.58 -11.39
CA LEU A 218 22.04 40.96 -11.18
C LEU A 218 21.39 41.53 -12.43
N LEU A 219 20.39 42.38 -12.26
CA LEU A 219 19.91 43.23 -13.34
C LEU A 219 20.96 44.34 -13.57
N GLU A 220 21.68 44.26 -14.70
CA GLU A 220 22.62 45.33 -15.07
C GLU A 220 21.84 46.66 -15.20
N GLN A 221 22.12 47.60 -14.34
CA GLN A 221 21.70 48.99 -14.51
C GLN A 221 22.53 49.55 -15.67
N ILE A 222 21.90 49.77 -16.83
CA ILE A 222 22.48 50.54 -17.90
C ILE A 222 22.60 51.97 -17.34
N GLU A 223 23.76 52.33 -16.77
CA GLU A 223 24.05 53.73 -16.48
C GLU A 223 23.99 54.44 -17.82
N ASP A 224 23.00 55.34 -17.96
CA ASP A 224 22.90 56.28 -19.06
C ASP A 224 24.17 57.18 -18.97
N SER A 225 25.27 56.70 -19.57
CA SER A 225 26.47 57.51 -19.77
C SER A 225 26.08 58.64 -20.70
N GLY A 226 25.59 59.71 -20.06
CA GLY A 226 25.07 60.90 -20.69
C GLY A 226 25.99 61.42 -21.82
N LEU A 227 25.71 61.03 -23.03
CA LEU A 227 26.10 61.81 -24.18
C LEU A 227 25.20 63.05 -24.21
N PRO A 228 25.74 64.28 -24.12
CA PRO A 228 24.96 65.47 -24.17
C PRO A 228 24.34 65.61 -25.58
N GLY A 229 23.05 65.34 -25.68
CA GLY A 229 22.24 65.81 -26.77
C GLY A 229 21.66 64.82 -27.77
N PHE A 230 20.90 63.78 -27.33
CA PHE A 230 19.82 63.21 -28.13
C PHE A 230 18.92 62.38 -27.24
N GLY A 231 17.74 62.91 -26.93
CA GLY A 231 16.69 62.14 -26.28
C GLY A 231 16.12 61.11 -27.19
N PHE A 232 16.31 59.83 -26.89
CA PHE A 232 15.54 58.74 -27.46
C PHE A 232 15.25 57.69 -26.36
N LEU A 233 14.01 57.60 -26.00
CA LEU A 233 13.50 56.46 -25.22
C LEU A 233 13.47 55.24 -26.14
N GLY A 234 14.45 54.34 -25.99
CA GLY A 234 14.49 53.06 -26.66
C GLY A 234 14.55 51.93 -25.66
N VAL A 235 13.46 51.25 -25.44
CA VAL A 235 13.46 49.96 -24.75
C VAL A 235 14.04 48.93 -25.70
N ILE A 236 15.31 48.51 -25.49
CA ILE A 236 15.87 47.40 -26.25
C ILE A 236 15.78 46.16 -25.36
N SER A 237 14.86 45.26 -25.68
CA SER A 237 14.87 43.89 -25.20
C SER A 237 16.01 43.13 -25.90
N ALA A 238 17.10 42.88 -25.23
CA ALA A 238 18.19 42.07 -25.78
C ALA A 238 17.84 40.59 -25.70
N LEU A 239 17.23 40.05 -26.75
CA LEU A 239 17.28 38.61 -27.04
C LEU A 239 18.71 38.26 -27.50
N GLY A 240 19.46 37.60 -26.65
CA GLY A 240 20.79 37.07 -26.98
C GLY A 240 20.69 35.94 -28.01
N ALA A 241 20.99 36.23 -29.25
CA ALA A 241 21.17 35.22 -30.27
C ALA A 241 22.54 34.52 -30.11
N ILE A 242 22.56 33.27 -29.71
CA ILE A 242 23.75 32.41 -29.75
C ILE A 242 24.02 32.03 -31.20
N THR A 243 25.04 32.62 -31.81
CA THR A 243 25.51 32.24 -33.13
C THR A 243 26.43 31.04 -33.05
N LEU A 244 25.96 29.87 -33.42
CA LEU A 244 26.75 28.65 -33.62
C LEU A 244 27.70 28.84 -34.83
N LEU A 245 28.98 29.05 -34.58
CA LEU A 245 30.03 28.96 -35.58
C LEU A 245 30.29 27.49 -35.95
N ARG A 246 29.77 27.10 -37.09
CA ARG A 246 30.06 25.80 -37.74
C ARG A 246 31.42 25.87 -38.41
N ARG A 247 32.48 25.28 -37.83
CA ARG A 247 33.75 25.05 -38.51
C ARG A 247 33.57 23.97 -39.59
N ARG A 248 33.75 24.33 -40.84
CA ARG A 248 34.04 23.41 -41.94
C ARG A 248 35.55 23.09 -41.91
N THR A 249 35.88 21.82 -41.84
CA THR A 249 37.21 21.32 -42.20
C THR A 249 37.13 20.68 -43.60
N HIS A 250 38.09 21.04 -44.41
CA HIS A 250 38.41 20.40 -45.70
C HIS A 250 38.93 18.97 -45.49
#